data_77ab4167c169120f7b65d9c7d659dbb4
#
_entry.id   77ab4167c169120f7b65d9c7d659dbb4
#
_cell.length_a   1.000
_cell.length_b   1.000
_cell.length_c   1.000
_cell.angle_alpha   90.00
_cell.angle_beta   90.00
_cell.angle_gamma   90.00
#
_symmetry.space_group_name_H-M   'P 1'
#
loop_
_entity.id
_entity.type
_entity.pdbx_description
1 polymer ?
#
loop_
_entity_poly.entity_id
_entity_poly.type
_entity_poly.pdbx_seq_one_letter_code
_entity_poly.pdbx_strand_id
1 'polypeptide(L)'
;MISILFLLAGQSGDSVIRGKTPDSEIVITTTSRCAGAIHSLTWRGKEFINSHDHGRQLQSASNLDAGSPITAETFNPTEAGSRRDDVGPNSSSRLLDLSAKGIEMNTKSLMAFWLAPGEKSGPNLAKNKAILSNHLLEKKVKVGYRGRLHIISYDVVFTLPNDESHGHAVFESLTGYMPPEFSQFLVFDPVAREVKPLSDGPGEQSQPVILATPNGSHAMGIFSPEK
;
A
#
# COMPACT_ATOMS: atom_id res chain seq x y z
N MET A 1 -25.76 38.71 7.16
CA MET A 1 -25.50 37.29 7.39
C MET A 1 -24.07 37.00 6.92
N ILE A 2 -23.14 36.84 7.86
CA ILE A 2 -21.72 36.51 7.52
C ILE A 2 -21.65 35.00 7.43
N SER A 3 -21.46 34.49 6.23
CA SER A 3 -21.22 33.05 5.99
C SER A 3 -19.78 32.74 6.38
N ILE A 4 -19.60 32.12 7.53
CA ILE A 4 -18.27 31.62 7.95
C ILE A 4 -18.02 30.32 7.16
N LEU A 5 -17.19 30.43 6.15
CA LEU A 5 -16.65 29.28 5.42
C LEU A 5 -15.61 28.59 6.34
N PHE A 6 -16.00 27.52 7.00
CA PHE A 6 -15.01 26.63 7.64
C PHE A 6 -14.21 25.94 6.54
N LEU A 7 -13.01 26.43 6.25
CA LEU A 7 -11.99 25.61 5.63
C LEU A 7 -11.69 24.47 6.62
N LEU A 8 -12.21 23.29 6.37
CA LEU A 8 -11.71 22.08 6.98
C LEU A 8 -10.25 21.91 6.52
N ALA A 9 -9.33 22.31 7.38
CA ALA A 9 -7.93 21.94 7.21
C ALA A 9 -7.90 20.42 7.12
N GLY A 10 -7.38 19.87 6.01
CA GLY A 10 -7.23 18.43 5.83
C GLY A 10 -6.41 17.88 7.00
N GLN A 11 -6.76 16.68 7.47
CA GLN A 11 -6.00 16.01 8.52
C GLN A 11 -4.56 15.82 8.04
N SER A 12 -3.56 16.15 8.89
CA SER A 12 -2.17 15.86 8.58
C SER A 12 -1.96 14.36 8.45
N GLY A 13 -1.35 13.94 7.34
CA GLY A 13 -0.95 12.55 7.10
C GLY A 13 0.42 12.21 7.64
N ASP A 14 1.09 13.16 8.30
CA ASP A 14 2.44 12.97 8.81
C ASP A 14 2.39 12.23 10.14
N SER A 15 2.99 11.05 10.20
CA SER A 15 3.03 10.24 11.41
C SER A 15 4.17 9.24 11.40
N VAL A 16 4.57 8.81 12.59
CA VAL A 16 5.63 7.83 12.81
C VAL A 16 5.24 6.87 13.92
N ILE A 17 5.40 5.56 13.68
CA ILE A 17 5.40 4.53 14.71
C ILE A 17 6.75 3.81 14.76
N ARG A 18 7.12 3.32 15.97
CA ARG A 18 8.42 2.69 16.19
C ARG A 18 8.27 1.44 17.03
N GLY A 19 8.80 0.33 16.56
CA GLY A 19 8.84 -0.94 17.31
C GLY A 19 10.28 -1.40 17.52
N LYS A 20 10.67 -1.64 18.79
CA LYS A 20 12.00 -2.17 19.12
C LYS A 20 12.15 -3.60 18.61
N THR A 21 13.31 -3.91 18.08
CA THR A 21 13.81 -5.27 17.81
C THR A 21 14.99 -5.58 18.73
N PRO A 22 15.46 -6.82 18.84
CA PRO A 22 16.58 -7.15 19.73
C PRO A 22 17.85 -6.33 19.48
N ASP A 23 18.05 -5.86 18.27
CA ASP A 23 19.30 -5.25 17.82
C ASP A 23 19.11 -3.87 17.16
N SER A 24 17.88 -3.39 17.02
CA SER A 24 17.54 -2.11 16.38
C SER A 24 16.09 -1.72 16.66
N GLU A 25 15.50 -0.96 15.74
CA GLU A 25 14.07 -0.65 15.69
C GLU A 25 13.54 -0.73 14.26
N ILE A 26 12.26 -1.03 14.12
CA ILE A 26 11.49 -0.82 12.89
C ILE A 26 10.80 0.52 13.02
N VAL A 27 10.98 1.38 12.03
CA VAL A 27 10.32 2.69 11.95
C VAL A 27 9.43 2.70 10.72
N ILE A 28 8.15 3.05 10.91
CA ILE A 28 7.18 3.20 9.84
C ILE A 28 6.70 4.65 9.84
N THR A 29 6.78 5.29 8.68
CA THR A 29 6.42 6.69 8.49
C THR A 29 5.34 6.82 7.42
N THR A 30 4.33 7.64 7.69
CA THR A 30 3.38 8.16 6.70
C THR A 30 3.62 9.65 6.50
N THR A 31 3.17 10.16 5.36
CA THR A 31 3.25 11.58 5.06
C THR A 31 1.94 12.09 4.47
N SER A 32 1.69 13.39 4.60
CA SER A 32 0.54 14.06 3.99
C SER A 32 0.51 13.93 2.47
N ARG A 33 1.68 13.67 1.86
CA ARG A 33 1.82 13.40 0.43
C ARG A 33 1.02 12.19 -0.03
N CYS A 34 0.90 11.13 0.79
CA CYS A 34 0.41 9.82 0.36
C CYS A 34 -0.90 9.38 1.03
N ALA A 35 -1.67 10.32 1.60
CA ALA A 35 -2.99 10.09 2.20
C ALA A 35 -3.04 8.92 3.20
N GLY A 36 -1.96 8.69 3.96
CA GLY A 36 -1.87 7.64 4.97
C GLY A 36 -1.24 6.32 4.50
N ALA A 37 -0.90 6.17 3.23
CA ALA A 37 -0.05 5.07 2.77
C ALA A 37 1.33 5.15 3.43
N ILE A 38 1.99 4.00 3.61
CA ILE A 38 3.30 3.94 4.22
C ILE A 38 4.33 4.47 3.24
N HIS A 39 4.92 5.62 3.60
CA HIS A 39 5.93 6.29 2.81
C HIS A 39 7.33 5.69 3.00
N SER A 40 7.65 5.29 4.22
CA SER A 40 8.96 4.74 4.59
C SER A 40 8.80 3.65 5.63
N LEU A 41 9.57 2.59 5.46
CA LEU A 41 9.76 1.51 6.41
C LEU A 41 11.25 1.26 6.53
N THR A 42 11.83 1.51 7.71
CA THR A 42 13.25 1.30 7.93
C THR A 42 13.52 0.30 9.05
N TRP A 43 14.58 -0.49 8.89
CA TRP A 43 15.15 -1.34 9.92
C TRP A 43 16.68 -1.33 9.80
N ARG A 44 17.39 -1.18 10.91
CA ARG A 44 18.87 -1.02 10.92
C ARG A 44 19.37 0.07 9.96
N GLY A 45 18.60 1.16 9.83
CA GLY A 45 18.94 2.27 8.94
C GLY A 45 18.74 2.01 7.44
N LYS A 46 18.29 0.82 7.04
CA LYS A 46 17.98 0.48 5.64
C LYS A 46 16.53 0.83 5.33
N GLU A 47 16.29 1.53 4.23
CA GLU A 47 14.95 1.79 3.68
C GLU A 47 14.48 0.59 2.86
N PHE A 48 13.21 0.21 3.07
CA PHE A 48 12.55 -0.91 2.39
C PHE A 48 11.55 -0.48 1.32
N ILE A 49 11.18 0.80 1.28
CA ILE A 49 10.14 1.30 0.37
C ILE A 49 10.73 2.27 -0.64
N ASN A 50 10.45 2.03 -1.91
CA ASN A 50 10.74 2.98 -2.98
C ASN A 50 9.57 3.96 -3.13
N SER A 51 9.62 5.08 -2.42
CA SER A 51 8.55 6.10 -2.43
C SER A 51 8.77 7.20 -3.46
N HIS A 52 9.35 6.89 -4.61
CA HIS A 52 9.64 7.90 -5.63
C HIS A 52 8.37 8.62 -6.10
N ASP A 53 7.35 7.88 -6.49
CA ASP A 53 6.05 8.41 -6.95
C ASP A 53 4.89 7.85 -6.12
N HIS A 54 3.64 8.26 -6.42
CA HIS A 54 2.44 7.83 -5.69
C HIS A 54 2.02 6.37 -5.96
N GLY A 55 2.62 5.70 -6.93
CA GLY A 55 2.34 4.29 -7.22
C GLY A 55 3.21 3.30 -6.45
N ARG A 56 4.24 3.75 -5.74
CA ARG A 56 5.30 2.89 -5.19
C ARG A 56 5.28 2.70 -3.68
N GLN A 57 4.51 3.48 -2.96
CA GLN A 57 4.39 3.35 -1.51
C GLN A 57 3.92 1.94 -1.13
N LEU A 58 4.15 1.57 0.12
CA LEU A 58 3.51 0.40 0.69
C LEU A 58 2.07 0.77 1.03
N GLN A 59 1.14 0.33 0.19
CA GLN A 59 -0.24 0.78 0.14
C GLN A 59 -1.21 -0.37 -0.15
N SER A 60 -2.50 -0.05 -0.14
CA SER A 60 -3.57 -0.95 -0.57
C SER A 60 -4.24 -0.41 -1.84
N ALA A 61 -4.70 -1.30 -2.69
CA ALA A 61 -5.41 -0.98 -3.92
C ALA A 61 -6.51 -1.99 -4.23
N SER A 62 -7.44 -1.62 -5.09
CA SER A 62 -8.39 -2.56 -5.68
C SER A 62 -8.44 -2.37 -7.19
N ASN A 63 -8.69 -3.44 -7.93
CA ASN A 63 -8.86 -3.39 -9.37
C ASN A 63 -10.15 -4.10 -9.73
N LEU A 64 -11.11 -3.35 -10.25
CA LEU A 64 -12.47 -3.80 -10.47
C LEU A 64 -12.77 -3.84 -11.97
N ASP A 65 -13.49 -4.88 -12.40
CA ASP A 65 -13.91 -5.08 -13.79
C ASP A 65 -12.77 -5.05 -14.83
N ALA A 66 -11.56 -5.41 -14.39
CA ALA A 66 -10.37 -5.45 -15.24
C ALA A 66 -10.22 -6.77 -16.00
N GLY A 67 -10.96 -7.80 -15.57
CA GLY A 67 -10.84 -9.16 -16.10
C GLY A 67 -9.72 -9.95 -15.41
N SER A 68 -9.48 -11.16 -15.89
CA SER A 68 -8.43 -12.06 -15.40
C SER A 68 -7.57 -12.55 -16.58
N PRO A 69 -6.23 -12.44 -16.52
CA PRO A 69 -5.45 -11.74 -15.51
C PRO A 69 -5.72 -10.23 -15.52
N ILE A 70 -5.35 -9.55 -14.44
CA ILE A 70 -5.48 -8.08 -14.34
C ILE A 70 -4.53 -7.47 -15.36
N THR A 71 -5.07 -6.90 -16.44
CA THR A 71 -4.27 -6.31 -17.50
C THR A 71 -4.56 -4.83 -17.74
N ALA A 72 -5.67 -4.32 -17.20
CA ALA A 72 -6.10 -2.95 -17.40
C ALA A 72 -6.53 -2.32 -16.08
N GLU A 73 -5.89 -1.22 -15.72
CA GLU A 73 -6.17 -0.43 -14.49
C GLU A 73 -7.29 0.58 -14.73
N THR A 74 -8.38 0.14 -15.39
CA THR A 74 -9.43 1.05 -15.85
C THR A 74 -10.41 1.47 -14.77
N PHE A 75 -10.47 0.73 -13.66
CA PHE A 75 -11.24 1.06 -12.47
C PHE A 75 -10.49 0.58 -11.22
N ASN A 76 -9.47 1.36 -10.85
CA ASN A 76 -8.46 0.94 -9.88
C ASN A 76 -8.27 2.01 -8.80
N PRO A 77 -9.11 1.99 -7.74
CA PRO A 77 -8.89 2.82 -6.55
C PRO A 77 -7.59 2.42 -5.83
N THR A 78 -6.75 3.42 -5.50
CA THR A 78 -5.46 3.27 -4.81
C THR A 78 -5.37 4.19 -3.59
N GLU A 79 -4.69 3.72 -2.55
CA GLU A 79 -4.60 4.47 -1.29
C GLU A 79 -3.76 5.74 -1.43
N ALA A 80 -2.60 5.63 -2.05
CA ALA A 80 -1.62 6.73 -2.07
C ALA A 80 -1.98 7.86 -3.05
N GLY A 81 -2.89 7.63 -3.98
CA GLY A 81 -3.31 8.64 -4.94
C GLY A 81 -3.26 8.18 -6.39
N SER A 82 -3.52 9.09 -7.31
CA SER A 82 -3.57 8.87 -8.74
C SER A 82 -2.18 8.86 -9.37
N ARG A 83 -2.07 8.24 -10.55
CA ARG A 83 -0.89 8.35 -11.42
C ARG A 83 -0.50 9.82 -11.72
N ARG A 84 -1.48 10.73 -11.76
CA ARG A 84 -1.25 12.16 -11.98
C ARG A 84 -0.56 12.87 -10.82
N ASP A 85 -0.59 12.30 -9.63
CA ASP A 85 0.10 12.86 -8.47
C ASP A 85 1.62 12.70 -8.62
N ASP A 86 2.05 11.68 -9.35
CA ASP A 86 3.45 11.41 -9.73
C ASP A 86 4.40 11.59 -8.53
N VAL A 87 5.39 12.47 -8.64
CA VAL A 87 6.32 12.85 -7.56
C VAL A 87 5.81 14.03 -6.72
N GLY A 88 4.58 14.48 -6.97
CA GLY A 88 4.01 15.69 -6.35
C GLY A 88 3.83 15.58 -4.83
N PRO A 89 3.66 16.74 -4.17
CA PRO A 89 3.57 16.81 -2.71
C PRO A 89 2.18 16.48 -2.15
N ASN A 90 1.17 16.35 -3.00
CA ASN A 90 -0.22 16.13 -2.58
C ASN A 90 -0.78 14.87 -3.23
N SER A 91 -1.70 14.21 -2.54
CA SER A 91 -2.43 13.06 -3.02
C SER A 91 -3.82 13.44 -3.52
N SER A 92 -4.26 12.79 -4.61
CA SER A 92 -5.66 12.81 -5.05
C SER A 92 -6.56 11.97 -4.14
N SER A 93 -6.02 11.04 -3.36
CA SER A 93 -6.75 10.34 -2.28
C SER A 93 -6.93 11.27 -1.09
N ARG A 94 -7.94 11.01 -0.27
CA ARG A 94 -8.27 11.86 0.87
C ARG A 94 -8.15 11.10 2.18
N LEU A 95 -7.19 11.48 3.01
CA LEU A 95 -7.11 11.00 4.38
C LEU A 95 -8.28 11.60 5.20
N LEU A 96 -9.07 10.74 5.84
CA LEU A 96 -10.21 11.11 6.68
C LEU A 96 -9.86 11.06 8.17
N ASP A 97 -9.06 10.06 8.57
CA ASP A 97 -8.59 9.89 9.93
C ASP A 97 -7.21 9.25 9.97
N LEU A 98 -6.40 9.64 10.94
CA LEU A 98 -5.12 9.04 11.25
C LEU A 98 -4.88 9.12 12.75
N SER A 99 -4.60 7.98 13.35
CA SER A 99 -4.13 7.89 14.72
C SER A 99 -2.88 7.02 14.79
N ALA A 100 -1.85 7.49 15.50
CA ALA A 100 -0.62 6.74 15.72
C ALA A 100 -0.21 6.84 17.18
N LYS A 101 0.03 5.68 17.80
CA LYS A 101 0.46 5.60 19.19
C LYS A 101 1.40 4.42 19.41
N GLY A 102 2.61 4.74 19.83
CA GLY A 102 3.63 3.73 20.12
C GLY A 102 3.99 2.90 18.89
N ILE A 103 3.53 1.65 18.86
CA ILE A 103 3.81 0.68 17.80
C ILE A 103 2.65 0.49 16.82
N GLU A 104 1.56 1.23 16.99
CA GLU A 104 0.32 1.02 16.23
C GLU A 104 -0.13 2.31 15.53
N MET A 105 -0.60 2.16 14.31
CA MET A 105 -1.16 3.23 13.49
C MET A 105 -2.47 2.74 12.82
N ASN A 106 -3.48 3.61 12.82
CA ASN A 106 -4.71 3.38 12.10
C ASN A 106 -4.94 4.54 11.14
N THR A 107 -5.40 4.24 9.94
CA THR A 107 -5.78 5.24 8.94
C THR A 107 -7.16 4.93 8.37
N LYS A 108 -7.85 5.97 7.92
CA LYS A 108 -9.10 5.88 7.17
C LYS A 108 -9.03 6.86 6.01
N SER A 109 -9.20 6.38 4.79
CA SER A 109 -9.05 7.21 3.59
C SER A 109 -10.09 6.87 2.52
N LEU A 110 -10.48 7.89 1.73
CA LEU A 110 -11.12 7.68 0.43
C LEU A 110 -10.01 7.55 -0.62
N MET A 111 -10.04 6.46 -1.37
CA MET A 111 -9.05 6.16 -2.40
C MET A 111 -9.30 6.97 -3.67
N ALA A 112 -8.26 7.39 -4.36
CA ALA A 112 -8.38 7.93 -5.71
C ALA A 112 -8.23 6.83 -6.76
N PHE A 113 -8.84 7.02 -7.92
CA PHE A 113 -8.58 6.16 -9.05
C PHE A 113 -7.17 6.40 -9.60
N TRP A 114 -6.44 5.32 -9.88
CA TRP A 114 -5.12 5.38 -10.48
C TRP A 114 -5.10 6.18 -11.77
N LEU A 115 -6.05 5.92 -12.67
CA LEU A 115 -6.26 6.69 -13.89
C LEU A 115 -7.30 7.79 -13.66
N ALA A 116 -7.03 8.99 -14.13
CA ALA A 116 -8.03 10.05 -14.19
C ALA A 116 -9.05 9.79 -15.32
N PRO A 117 -10.24 10.41 -15.26
CA PRO A 117 -11.22 10.34 -16.34
C PRO A 117 -10.60 10.72 -17.69
N GLY A 118 -10.83 9.88 -18.70
CA GLY A 118 -10.30 10.07 -20.06
C GLY A 118 -8.89 9.51 -20.28
N GLU A 119 -8.20 9.05 -19.25
CA GLU A 119 -6.91 8.35 -19.39
C GLU A 119 -7.10 6.89 -19.82
N LYS A 120 -5.99 6.25 -20.20
CA LYS A 120 -6.01 4.86 -20.69
C LYS A 120 -4.95 4.02 -19.98
N SER A 121 -5.28 2.73 -19.81
CA SER A 121 -4.34 1.63 -19.56
C SER A 121 -4.24 0.80 -20.85
N GLY A 122 -3.12 0.92 -21.55
CA GLY A 122 -3.02 0.40 -22.93
C GLY A 122 -4.11 0.97 -23.84
N PRO A 123 -4.90 0.15 -24.55
CA PRO A 123 -6.00 0.61 -25.39
C PRO A 123 -7.27 0.97 -24.59
N ASN A 124 -7.37 0.57 -23.32
CA ASN A 124 -8.60 0.61 -22.54
C ASN A 124 -8.77 1.93 -21.81
N LEU A 125 -9.94 2.57 -22.00
CA LEU A 125 -10.29 3.83 -21.38
C LEU A 125 -10.65 3.63 -19.90
N ALA A 126 -10.24 4.57 -19.04
CA ALA A 126 -10.69 4.64 -17.66
C ALA A 126 -12.21 4.72 -17.57
N LYS A 127 -12.81 3.93 -16.67
CA LYS A 127 -14.26 3.81 -16.49
C LYS A 127 -14.82 4.80 -15.45
N ASN A 128 -13.95 5.33 -14.59
CA ASN A 128 -14.32 6.31 -13.57
C ASN A 128 -14.64 7.68 -14.18
N LYS A 129 -15.54 8.42 -13.49
CA LYS A 129 -15.99 9.76 -13.91
C LYS A 129 -15.38 10.89 -13.08
N ALA A 130 -14.74 10.55 -11.97
CA ALA A 130 -14.03 11.46 -11.07
C ALA A 130 -12.67 10.85 -10.70
N ILE A 131 -11.75 11.68 -10.20
CA ILE A 131 -10.46 11.19 -9.74
C ILE A 131 -10.56 10.61 -8.33
N LEU A 132 -11.22 11.29 -7.40
CA LEU A 132 -11.51 10.77 -6.06
C LEU A 132 -12.70 9.81 -6.14
N SER A 133 -12.55 8.62 -5.62
CA SER A 133 -13.60 7.64 -5.51
C SER A 133 -14.38 7.78 -4.19
N ASN A 134 -15.48 7.03 -4.06
CA ASN A 134 -16.18 6.83 -2.79
C ASN A 134 -15.76 5.51 -2.10
N HIS A 135 -14.73 4.84 -2.60
CA HIS A 135 -14.18 3.63 -2.00
C HIS A 135 -13.40 3.99 -0.73
N LEU A 136 -13.80 3.41 0.37
CA LEU A 136 -13.20 3.65 1.68
C LEU A 136 -12.21 2.54 2.01
N LEU A 137 -11.05 2.92 2.50
CA LEU A 137 -10.05 2.02 3.06
C LEU A 137 -9.85 2.35 4.55
N GLU A 138 -9.98 1.34 5.39
CA GLU A 138 -9.58 1.39 6.80
C GLU A 138 -8.39 0.45 6.99
N LYS A 139 -7.33 0.95 7.59
CA LYS A 139 -6.07 0.22 7.73
C LYS A 139 -5.57 0.30 9.15
N LYS A 140 -5.07 -0.83 9.65
CA LYS A 140 -4.37 -0.92 10.92
C LYS A 140 -3.00 -1.56 10.70
N VAL A 141 -1.96 -0.87 11.15
CA VAL A 141 -0.56 -1.32 11.08
C VAL A 141 -0.01 -1.41 12.49
N LYS A 142 0.65 -2.52 12.81
CA LYS A 142 1.28 -2.69 14.13
C LYS A 142 2.63 -3.40 13.99
N VAL A 143 3.65 -2.81 14.59
CA VAL A 143 4.97 -3.43 14.68
C VAL A 143 5.01 -4.40 15.87
N GLY A 144 5.43 -5.63 15.60
CA GLY A 144 5.38 -6.73 16.55
C GLY A 144 4.04 -7.50 16.50
N TYR A 145 4.13 -8.82 16.39
CA TYR A 145 2.96 -9.70 16.32
C TYR A 145 3.20 -10.96 17.14
N ARG A 146 2.32 -11.22 18.13
CA ARG A 146 2.40 -12.43 19.00
C ARG A 146 3.79 -12.66 19.57
N GLY A 147 4.44 -11.59 20.09
CA GLY A 147 5.77 -11.63 20.67
C GLY A 147 6.94 -11.69 19.67
N ARG A 148 6.68 -11.68 18.37
CA ARG A 148 7.69 -11.64 17.31
C ARG A 148 7.92 -10.21 16.86
N LEU A 149 9.02 -9.61 17.26
CA LEU A 149 9.28 -8.18 17.13
C LEU A 149 9.55 -7.71 15.69
N HIS A 150 9.98 -8.62 14.80
CA HIS A 150 10.22 -8.33 13.38
C HIS A 150 8.99 -8.55 12.49
N ILE A 151 7.86 -8.96 13.05
CA ILE A 151 6.62 -9.11 12.26
C ILE A 151 5.80 -7.84 12.39
N ILE A 152 5.35 -7.34 11.26
CA ILE A 152 4.40 -6.24 11.15
C ILE A 152 3.05 -6.84 10.76
N SER A 153 1.98 -6.62 11.54
CA SER A 153 0.63 -6.89 11.07
C SER A 153 0.11 -5.72 10.27
N TYR A 154 -0.58 -6.03 9.19
CA TYR A 154 -1.16 -5.07 8.27
C TYR A 154 -2.57 -5.55 7.94
N ASP A 155 -3.56 -4.97 8.59
CA ASP A 155 -4.95 -5.35 8.47
C ASP A 155 -5.70 -4.26 7.70
N VAL A 156 -6.51 -4.63 6.71
CA VAL A 156 -7.27 -3.70 5.87
C VAL A 156 -8.72 -4.11 5.70
N VAL A 157 -9.58 -3.12 5.61
CA VAL A 157 -10.99 -3.27 5.24
C VAL A 157 -11.29 -2.34 4.07
N PHE A 158 -11.74 -2.93 2.96
CA PHE A 158 -12.25 -2.20 1.81
C PHE A 158 -13.77 -2.09 1.92
N THR A 159 -14.30 -0.89 1.79
CA THR A 159 -15.75 -0.64 1.71
C THR A 159 -16.06 0.02 0.37
N LEU A 160 -16.84 -0.68 -0.44
CA LEU A 160 -17.30 -0.21 -1.75
C LEU A 160 -18.62 0.54 -1.59
N PRO A 161 -18.93 1.51 -2.47
CA PRO A 161 -20.24 2.17 -2.51
C PRO A 161 -21.37 1.18 -2.78
N ASN A 162 -22.51 1.36 -2.12
CA ASN A 162 -23.67 0.46 -2.24
C ASN A 162 -24.38 0.57 -3.61
N ASP A 163 -24.12 1.62 -4.38
CA ASP A 163 -24.68 1.88 -5.71
C ASP A 163 -23.78 1.37 -6.85
N GLU A 164 -22.67 0.71 -6.51
CA GLU A 164 -21.77 0.07 -7.48
C GLU A 164 -22.01 -1.45 -7.55
N SER A 165 -21.88 -2.00 -8.76
CA SER A 165 -21.96 -3.43 -9.02
C SER A 165 -20.84 -3.83 -9.97
N HIS A 166 -20.04 -4.80 -9.57
CA HIS A 166 -18.86 -5.24 -10.28
C HIS A 166 -18.93 -6.73 -10.60
N GLY A 167 -18.55 -7.09 -11.82
CA GLY A 167 -18.49 -8.49 -12.27
C GLY A 167 -17.22 -9.20 -11.84
N HIS A 168 -16.17 -8.44 -11.53
CA HIS A 168 -14.87 -8.96 -11.09
C HIS A 168 -14.19 -7.97 -10.15
N ALA A 169 -13.56 -8.48 -9.09
CA ALA A 169 -12.83 -7.67 -8.12
C ALA A 169 -11.55 -8.38 -7.68
N VAL A 170 -10.45 -7.64 -7.67
CA VAL A 170 -9.20 -8.05 -7.02
C VAL A 170 -8.82 -6.98 -5.99
N PHE A 171 -8.50 -7.43 -4.79
CA PHE A 171 -8.06 -6.58 -3.70
C PHE A 171 -6.59 -6.86 -3.42
N GLU A 172 -5.76 -5.87 -3.66
CA GLU A 172 -4.37 -5.84 -3.26
C GLU A 172 -4.30 -5.33 -1.83
N SER A 173 -4.38 -6.25 -0.86
CA SER A 173 -4.31 -5.88 0.56
C SER A 173 -3.04 -5.13 0.89
N LEU A 174 -1.93 -5.50 0.24
CA LEU A 174 -0.64 -4.86 0.38
C LEU A 174 0.11 -4.93 -0.96
N THR A 175 0.46 -3.78 -1.50
CA THR A 175 1.30 -3.63 -2.69
C THR A 175 2.36 -2.57 -2.45
N GLY A 176 3.48 -2.61 -3.18
CA GLY A 176 4.55 -1.63 -3.07
C GLY A 176 5.80 -2.04 -3.81
N TYR A 177 6.75 -1.14 -3.87
CA TYR A 177 8.03 -1.35 -4.51
C TYR A 177 9.17 -1.19 -3.51
N MET A 178 10.13 -2.10 -3.57
CA MET A 178 11.35 -2.00 -2.79
C MET A 178 12.46 -1.29 -3.58
N PRO A 179 13.44 -0.68 -2.89
CA PRO A 179 14.64 -0.15 -3.54
C PRO A 179 15.39 -1.24 -4.33
N PRO A 180 16.11 -0.88 -5.43
CA PRO A 180 16.71 -1.83 -6.35
C PRO A 180 17.81 -2.72 -5.73
N GLU A 181 18.35 -2.36 -4.59
CA GLU A 181 19.29 -3.21 -3.86
C GLU A 181 18.66 -4.48 -3.27
N PHE A 182 17.34 -4.57 -3.17
CA PHE A 182 16.62 -5.81 -2.84
C PHE A 182 16.44 -6.67 -4.09
N SER A 183 17.54 -7.13 -4.65
CA SER A 183 17.59 -7.78 -5.96
C SER A 183 17.63 -9.31 -5.91
N GLN A 184 17.54 -9.90 -4.71
CA GLN A 184 17.37 -11.34 -4.55
C GLN A 184 15.88 -11.64 -4.36
N PHE A 185 15.31 -12.37 -5.32
CA PHE A 185 13.91 -12.80 -5.29
C PHE A 185 13.85 -14.24 -4.81
N LEU A 186 13.12 -14.47 -3.73
CA LEU A 186 13.04 -15.76 -3.06
C LEU A 186 11.57 -16.10 -2.77
N VAL A 187 11.29 -17.38 -2.65
CA VAL A 187 9.98 -17.91 -2.23
C VAL A 187 10.18 -18.84 -1.04
N PHE A 188 9.30 -18.76 -0.06
CA PHE A 188 9.28 -19.69 1.07
C PHE A 188 8.27 -20.79 0.82
N ASP A 189 8.76 -22.03 0.80
CA ASP A 189 7.93 -23.23 0.76
C ASP A 189 7.56 -23.64 2.19
N PRO A 190 6.29 -23.45 2.62
CA PRO A 190 5.90 -23.75 3.99
C PRO A 190 5.79 -25.25 4.28
N VAL A 191 5.69 -26.09 3.26
CA VAL A 191 5.63 -27.56 3.40
C VAL A 191 7.03 -28.12 3.61
N ALA A 192 7.95 -27.76 2.72
CA ALA A 192 9.36 -28.16 2.84
C ALA A 192 10.12 -27.37 3.92
N ARG A 193 9.59 -26.21 4.34
CA ARG A 193 10.23 -25.23 5.23
C ARG A 193 11.56 -24.72 4.69
N GLU A 194 11.59 -24.49 3.40
CA GLU A 194 12.80 -24.07 2.66
C GLU A 194 12.57 -22.73 1.97
N VAL A 195 13.63 -21.95 1.86
CA VAL A 195 13.69 -20.77 1.01
C VAL A 195 14.36 -21.16 -0.30
N LYS A 196 13.72 -20.86 -1.43
CA LYS A 196 14.20 -21.20 -2.77
C LYS A 196 14.35 -19.93 -3.61
N PRO A 197 15.27 -19.90 -4.57
CA PRO A 197 15.33 -18.83 -5.56
C PRO A 197 14.01 -18.76 -6.35
N LEU A 198 13.58 -17.53 -6.62
CA LEU A 198 12.47 -17.19 -7.50
C LEU A 198 13.02 -16.40 -8.68
N SER A 199 12.40 -16.53 -9.85
CA SER A 199 12.74 -15.67 -10.98
C SER A 199 12.31 -14.23 -10.69
N ASP A 200 12.92 -13.26 -11.35
CA ASP A 200 12.58 -11.84 -11.24
C ASP A 200 11.28 -11.47 -12.00
N GLY A 201 10.51 -12.47 -12.37
CA GLY A 201 9.16 -12.35 -12.90
C GLY A 201 9.07 -11.91 -14.36
N PRO A 202 7.90 -11.41 -14.79
CA PRO A 202 6.67 -11.26 -14.01
C PRO A 202 5.95 -12.59 -13.75
N GLY A 203 5.12 -12.64 -12.71
CA GLY A 203 4.26 -13.78 -12.42
C GLY A 203 3.64 -13.74 -11.03
N GLU A 204 2.46 -14.35 -10.89
CA GLU A 204 1.78 -14.49 -9.61
C GLU A 204 2.38 -15.63 -8.80
N GLN A 205 2.48 -15.44 -7.49
CA GLN A 205 3.00 -16.43 -6.56
C GLN A 205 1.96 -16.75 -5.49
N SER A 206 1.72 -18.05 -5.28
CA SER A 206 0.81 -18.54 -4.23
C SER A 206 1.48 -18.76 -2.89
N GLN A 207 2.80 -18.68 -2.84
CA GLN A 207 3.61 -18.86 -1.64
C GLN A 207 4.23 -17.53 -1.20
N PRO A 208 4.63 -17.39 0.07
CA PRO A 208 5.25 -16.15 0.56
C PRO A 208 6.50 -15.77 -0.23
N VAL A 209 6.48 -14.57 -0.79
CA VAL A 209 7.61 -14.00 -1.53
C VAL A 209 8.50 -13.22 -0.57
N ILE A 210 9.81 -13.32 -0.76
CA ILE A 210 10.82 -12.62 0.01
C ILE A 210 11.75 -11.89 -0.95
N LEU A 211 11.94 -10.60 -0.72
CA LEU A 211 12.94 -9.80 -1.41
C LEU A 211 14.09 -9.50 -0.43
N ALA A 212 15.32 -9.76 -0.86
CA ALA A 212 16.51 -9.59 -0.02
C ALA A 212 17.63 -8.85 -0.74
N THR A 213 18.52 -8.26 0.05
CA THR A 213 19.80 -7.74 -0.46
C THR A 213 20.72 -8.89 -0.85
N PRO A 214 21.67 -8.72 -1.79
CA PRO A 214 22.55 -9.79 -2.28
C PRO A 214 23.35 -10.52 -1.18
N ASN A 215 23.72 -9.81 -0.13
CA ASN A 215 24.45 -10.38 1.02
C ASN A 215 23.55 -10.94 2.13
N GLY A 216 22.21 -10.90 1.93
CA GLY A 216 21.23 -11.38 2.90
C GLY A 216 21.14 -10.56 4.20
N SER A 217 21.76 -9.37 4.27
CA SER A 217 21.75 -8.55 5.49
C SER A 217 20.37 -8.00 5.82
N HIS A 218 19.54 -7.76 4.80
CA HIS A 218 18.18 -7.24 4.91
C HIS A 218 17.25 -8.00 3.98
N ALA A 219 16.08 -8.35 4.48
CA ALA A 219 15.03 -9.00 3.71
C ALA A 219 13.65 -8.59 4.22
N MET A 220 12.67 -8.58 3.33
CA MET A 220 11.26 -8.45 3.68
C MET A 220 10.47 -9.53 2.95
N GLY A 221 9.64 -10.25 3.70
CA GLY A 221 8.70 -11.22 3.15
C GLY A 221 7.27 -10.79 3.44
N ILE A 222 6.35 -11.15 2.53
CA ILE A 222 4.92 -10.91 2.67
C ILE A 222 4.20 -12.26 2.76
N PHE A 223 3.29 -12.36 3.70
CA PHE A 223 2.50 -13.56 3.93
C PHE A 223 1.08 -13.17 4.35
N SER A 224 0.06 -13.77 3.70
CA SER A 224 -1.32 -13.73 4.17
C SER A 224 -1.66 -15.05 4.86
N PRO A 225 -2.21 -15.03 6.08
CA PRO A 225 -2.67 -16.25 6.76
C PRO A 225 -4.02 -16.73 6.19
N GLU A 226 -4.74 -15.89 5.48
CA GLU A 226 -6.02 -16.22 4.83
C GLU A 226 -5.75 -16.82 3.45
N LYS A 227 -6.53 -17.88 3.12
CA LYS A 227 -6.45 -18.58 1.83
C LYS A 227 -7.62 -18.17 0.95
#